data_959e1a16e9aa1ab6c16600465ec54ed2
#
_entry.id   959e1a16e9aa1ab6c16600465ec54ed2
#
_cell.length_a   1.000
_cell.length_b   1.000
_cell.length_c   1.000
_cell.angle_alpha   90.00
_cell.angle_beta   90.00
_cell.angle_gamma   90.00
#
_symmetry.space_group_name_H-M   'P 1'
#
loop_
_entity.id
_entity.type
_entity.pdbx_description
1 polymer ?
#
loop_
_entity_poly.entity_id
_entity_poly.type
_entity_poly.pdbx_seq_one_letter_code
_entity_poly.pdbx_strand_id
1 'polypeptide(L)'
;MHNDKDLSTWQTFRRLWPTIAPFKAGLIVAGVALILNAASDTFMLSLLKPLLDDGFGKTDRSVLMWMPLVVIGLMILRGITSYISSYCISWVSGKVVMTMRRRLFGHMMGMPVSFFDKQSTGTLLSRITYDSEQVASSSSGALITVVREGASIIGLFIMMFYYSWQLSIILIVLAPIVSIAIRVVSKRFRNISKNMQNTMGQVTTSAEQMLKGHKEVLIFGGQEVETKRFDKVSNRMRLQGMKMVSASSISDPIIQLIASLALAFVLYAASFPSVMDSLTAGTITVVFSSMIALMRPLKSLTNVNAQFQRGMAACQTLFTILDSEQEKDEGKRVIERATGDVEFRNVTFTYPGRDVPALRNINLKIPAGKTVALVGRSGSGKSTIASLITRFYDIDEGEILMDGHDLREYTLASLRNQVALVSQNVHLFNDTVANNIAYARTEQYSREQIEEAARMAYAMGFINKMDNGLDTVIGENGVLLSGGQRQRIAIARALLRDSPILILDEATSALDTESERAIQAALDELQKNRTSLVIAHRLSTIEKADEIVVVEDGVIVERGTHNDLLEHRGVYAQLHKMQFGQ
;
A
#
# COMPACT_ATOMS: atom_id res chain seq x y z
N MET A 1 6.51 -12.00 -19.60
CA MET A 1 5.80 -13.21 -19.11
C MET A 1 6.63 -13.78 -17.95
N HIS A 2 6.46 -13.24 -16.75
CA HIS A 2 7.04 -13.83 -15.54
C HIS A 2 6.09 -14.92 -15.06
N ASN A 3 6.65 -16.11 -14.89
CA ASN A 3 6.01 -17.26 -14.24
C ASN A 3 5.52 -16.83 -12.84
N ASP A 4 4.24 -16.49 -12.72
CA ASP A 4 3.52 -16.52 -11.46
C ASP A 4 3.48 -17.98 -10.99
N LYS A 5 4.55 -18.43 -10.35
CA LYS A 5 4.47 -19.57 -9.46
C LYS A 5 3.63 -19.09 -8.28
N ASP A 6 2.32 -19.35 -8.33
CA ASP A 6 1.45 -19.28 -7.17
C ASP A 6 2.11 -20.09 -6.05
N LEU A 7 2.84 -19.41 -5.18
CA LEU A 7 3.41 -20.02 -3.98
C LEU A 7 2.26 -20.64 -3.20
N SER A 8 2.41 -21.88 -2.78
CA SER A 8 1.40 -22.49 -1.92
C SER A 8 1.23 -21.63 -0.67
N THR A 9 0.04 -21.59 -0.10
CA THR A 9 -0.29 -20.84 1.12
C THR A 9 0.73 -21.11 2.24
N TRP A 10 1.21 -22.32 2.34
CA TRP A 10 2.23 -22.73 3.31
C TRP A 10 3.62 -22.14 3.02
N GLN A 11 4.03 -22.08 1.76
CA GLN A 11 5.29 -21.45 1.35
C GLN A 11 5.27 -19.95 1.63
N THR A 12 4.13 -19.30 1.37
CA THR A 12 3.93 -17.86 1.70
C THR A 12 4.05 -17.63 3.20
N PHE A 13 3.43 -18.46 4.03
CA PHE A 13 3.54 -18.37 5.49
C PHE A 13 4.98 -18.62 5.97
N ARG A 14 5.66 -19.62 5.42
CA ARG A 14 7.07 -19.87 5.74
C ARG A 14 7.97 -18.69 5.42
N ARG A 15 7.66 -17.96 4.37
CA ARG A 15 8.36 -16.72 3.98
C ARG A 15 8.03 -15.53 4.90
N LEU A 16 6.82 -15.49 5.43
CA LEU A 16 6.40 -14.48 6.41
C LEU A 16 7.01 -14.71 7.79
N TRP A 17 7.29 -15.97 8.15
CA TRP A 17 7.76 -16.35 9.47
C TRP A 17 8.98 -15.55 9.97
N PRO A 18 10.03 -15.25 9.19
CA PRO A 18 11.14 -14.43 9.63
C PRO A 18 10.74 -13.02 10.10
N THR A 19 9.61 -12.50 9.62
CA THR A 19 9.06 -11.21 10.05
C THR A 19 8.36 -11.33 11.41
N ILE A 20 7.80 -12.50 11.73
CA ILE A 20 7.10 -12.79 12.97
C ILE A 20 8.06 -13.29 14.05
N ALA A 21 9.08 -14.05 13.68
CA ALA A 21 10.00 -14.74 14.58
C ALA A 21 10.68 -13.83 15.65
N PRO A 22 11.05 -12.57 15.39
CA PRO A 22 11.59 -11.68 16.41
C PRO A 22 10.65 -11.44 17.59
N PHE A 23 9.34 -11.63 17.39
CA PHE A 23 8.28 -11.40 18.38
C PHE A 23 7.73 -12.68 18.99
N LYS A 24 8.44 -13.82 18.84
CA LYS A 24 8.01 -15.15 19.32
C LYS A 24 7.69 -15.20 20.81
N ALA A 25 8.38 -14.39 21.64
CA ALA A 25 8.10 -14.33 23.07
C ALA A 25 6.66 -13.88 23.34
N GLY A 26 6.17 -12.85 22.64
CA GLY A 26 4.78 -12.40 22.75
C GLY A 26 3.78 -13.47 22.28
N LEU A 27 4.11 -14.23 21.22
CA LEU A 27 3.28 -15.35 20.74
C LEU A 27 3.24 -16.50 21.75
N ILE A 28 4.36 -16.85 22.40
CA ILE A 28 4.42 -17.90 23.40
C ILE A 28 3.57 -17.52 24.62
N VAL A 29 3.73 -16.30 25.13
CA VAL A 29 2.93 -15.79 26.25
C VAL A 29 1.44 -15.78 25.91
N ALA A 30 1.09 -15.32 24.72
CA ALA A 30 -0.29 -15.35 24.24
C ALA A 30 -0.83 -16.78 24.12
N GLY A 31 -0.04 -17.70 23.58
CA GLY A 31 -0.41 -19.12 23.44
C GLY A 31 -0.67 -19.78 24.79
N VAL A 32 0.20 -19.57 25.77
CA VAL A 32 0.01 -20.08 27.14
C VAL A 32 -1.24 -19.49 27.77
N ALA A 33 -1.46 -18.17 27.64
CA ALA A 33 -2.66 -17.51 28.15
C ALA A 33 -3.95 -18.03 27.50
N LEU A 34 -3.93 -18.30 26.18
CA LEU A 34 -5.06 -18.88 25.46
C LEU A 34 -5.38 -20.32 25.91
N ILE A 35 -4.34 -21.14 26.15
CA ILE A 35 -4.50 -22.51 26.66
C ILE A 35 -5.08 -22.47 28.08
N LEU A 36 -4.58 -21.60 28.96
CA LEU A 36 -5.12 -21.40 30.30
C LEU A 36 -6.58 -20.90 30.27
N ASN A 37 -6.90 -20.02 29.33
CA ASN A 37 -8.27 -19.55 29.15
C ASN A 37 -9.21 -20.71 28.74
N ALA A 38 -8.81 -21.52 27.78
CA ALA A 38 -9.56 -22.69 27.35
C ALA A 38 -9.70 -23.75 28.47
N ALA A 39 -8.63 -23.96 29.24
CA ALA A 39 -8.65 -24.85 30.39
C ALA A 39 -9.61 -24.36 31.48
N SER A 40 -9.64 -23.04 31.74
CA SER A 40 -10.58 -22.42 32.68
C SER A 40 -12.04 -22.64 32.26
N ASP A 41 -12.35 -22.48 30.95
CA ASP A 41 -13.69 -22.70 30.42
C ASP A 41 -14.10 -24.19 30.57
N THR A 42 -13.19 -25.11 30.25
CA THR A 42 -13.42 -26.56 30.39
C THR A 42 -13.62 -26.94 31.86
N PHE A 43 -12.74 -26.43 32.74
CA PHE A 43 -12.84 -26.72 34.18
C PHE A 43 -14.15 -26.18 34.78
N MET A 44 -14.61 -25.00 34.34
CA MET A 44 -15.89 -24.43 34.75
C MET A 44 -17.06 -25.38 34.45
N LEU A 45 -17.06 -26.00 33.25
CA LEU A 45 -18.07 -26.99 32.90
C LEU A 45 -17.99 -28.24 33.78
N SER A 46 -16.78 -28.66 34.17
CA SER A 46 -16.60 -29.83 35.02
C SER A 46 -17.17 -29.65 36.43
N LEU A 47 -17.33 -28.42 36.93
CA LEU A 47 -17.92 -28.11 38.20
C LEU A 47 -19.42 -28.45 38.28
N LEU A 48 -20.09 -28.62 37.13
CA LEU A 48 -21.50 -29.02 37.11
C LEU A 48 -21.73 -30.39 37.75
N LYS A 49 -20.77 -31.30 37.62
CA LYS A 49 -20.91 -32.64 38.24
C LYS A 49 -20.94 -32.60 39.77
N PRO A 50 -19.92 -32.08 40.49
CA PRO A 50 -19.96 -31.99 41.94
C PRO A 50 -21.11 -31.11 42.44
N LEU A 51 -21.53 -30.09 41.66
CA LEU A 51 -22.67 -29.28 42.02
C LEU A 51 -23.97 -30.10 42.05
N LEU A 52 -24.22 -30.90 41.03
CA LEU A 52 -25.47 -31.67 40.89
C LEU A 52 -25.45 -32.96 41.73
N ASP A 53 -24.36 -33.68 41.74
CA ASP A 53 -24.29 -34.97 42.42
C ASP A 53 -24.09 -34.86 43.93
N ASP A 54 -23.17 -34.00 44.36
CA ASP A 54 -22.81 -33.83 45.78
C ASP A 54 -23.55 -32.65 46.45
N GLY A 55 -23.58 -31.50 45.80
CA GLY A 55 -24.21 -30.29 46.32
C GLY A 55 -25.74 -30.43 46.48
N PHE A 56 -26.42 -30.64 45.37
CA PHE A 56 -27.88 -30.78 45.39
C PHE A 56 -28.37 -32.20 45.59
N GLY A 57 -27.67 -33.19 45.04
CA GLY A 57 -28.06 -34.61 45.14
C GLY A 57 -27.88 -35.16 46.56
N LYS A 58 -26.74 -34.96 47.19
CA LYS A 58 -26.43 -35.39 48.56
C LYS A 58 -26.62 -34.29 49.61
N THR A 59 -27.04 -33.09 49.22
CA THR A 59 -27.24 -31.93 50.07
C THR A 59 -26.00 -31.55 50.91
N ASP A 60 -24.82 -31.71 50.28
CA ASP A 60 -23.53 -31.38 50.93
C ASP A 60 -23.30 -29.86 50.97
N ARG A 61 -23.47 -29.30 52.18
CA ARG A 61 -23.30 -27.87 52.42
C ARG A 61 -21.89 -27.37 52.14
N SER A 62 -20.87 -28.21 52.33
CA SER A 62 -19.45 -27.81 52.10
C SER A 62 -19.20 -27.52 50.64
N VAL A 63 -19.70 -28.34 49.73
CA VAL A 63 -19.61 -28.13 48.26
C VAL A 63 -20.30 -26.83 47.87
N LEU A 64 -21.51 -26.57 48.37
CA LEU A 64 -22.25 -25.35 48.07
C LEU A 64 -21.57 -24.09 48.60
N MET A 65 -20.77 -24.16 49.66
CA MET A 65 -20.07 -23.01 50.23
C MET A 65 -18.79 -22.66 49.51
N TRP A 66 -17.93 -23.62 49.10
CA TRP A 66 -16.67 -23.32 48.46
C TRP A 66 -16.79 -23.10 46.94
N MET A 67 -17.80 -23.68 46.29
CA MET A 67 -17.97 -23.60 44.84
C MET A 67 -18.10 -22.17 44.31
N PRO A 68 -18.85 -21.26 44.90
CA PRO A 68 -18.89 -19.86 44.45
C PRO A 68 -17.52 -19.19 44.45
N LEU A 69 -16.65 -19.49 45.42
CA LEU A 69 -15.28 -18.96 45.48
C LEU A 69 -14.43 -19.47 44.33
N VAL A 70 -14.54 -20.76 43.99
CA VAL A 70 -13.85 -21.34 42.84
C VAL A 70 -14.31 -20.75 41.52
N VAL A 71 -15.65 -20.54 41.38
CA VAL A 71 -16.21 -19.90 40.19
C VAL A 71 -15.67 -18.48 40.02
N ILE A 72 -15.66 -17.70 41.11
CA ILE A 72 -15.08 -16.33 41.09
C ILE A 72 -13.59 -16.37 40.73
N GLY A 73 -12.82 -17.28 41.35
CA GLY A 73 -11.39 -17.46 41.06
C GLY A 73 -11.12 -17.81 39.58
N LEU A 74 -11.95 -18.71 39.02
CA LEU A 74 -11.85 -19.06 37.59
C LEU A 74 -12.23 -17.90 36.68
N MET A 75 -13.22 -17.11 37.03
CA MET A 75 -13.59 -15.92 36.26
C MET A 75 -12.50 -14.83 36.29
N ILE A 76 -11.87 -14.64 37.44
CA ILE A 76 -10.71 -13.74 37.54
C ILE A 76 -9.55 -14.26 36.69
N LEU A 77 -9.21 -15.53 36.79
CA LEU A 77 -8.15 -16.16 35.96
C LEU A 77 -8.46 -16.01 34.47
N ARG A 78 -9.71 -16.29 34.07
CA ARG A 78 -10.18 -16.10 32.69
C ARG A 78 -10.05 -14.67 32.22
N GLY A 79 -10.42 -13.70 33.06
CA GLY A 79 -10.27 -12.27 32.75
C GLY A 79 -8.83 -11.88 32.52
N ILE A 80 -7.92 -12.31 33.42
CA ILE A 80 -6.48 -12.04 33.31
C ILE A 80 -5.89 -12.68 32.07
N THR A 81 -6.16 -13.96 31.84
CA THR A 81 -5.61 -14.67 30.66
C THR A 81 -6.16 -14.14 29.34
N SER A 82 -7.44 -13.73 29.30
CA SER A 82 -8.05 -13.07 28.16
C SER A 82 -7.39 -11.73 27.86
N TYR A 83 -7.13 -10.92 28.88
CA TYR A 83 -6.41 -9.65 28.74
C TYR A 83 -4.99 -9.85 28.21
N ILE A 84 -4.21 -10.74 28.86
CA ILE A 84 -2.82 -11.01 28.46
C ILE A 84 -2.75 -11.50 27.03
N SER A 85 -3.59 -12.46 26.63
CA SER A 85 -3.60 -13.00 25.28
C SER A 85 -3.93 -11.93 24.25
N SER A 86 -5.00 -11.15 24.48
CA SER A 86 -5.42 -10.09 23.56
C SER A 86 -4.37 -9.00 23.43
N TYR A 87 -3.76 -8.58 24.54
CA TYR A 87 -2.71 -7.57 24.55
C TYR A 87 -1.45 -8.06 23.79
N CYS A 88 -0.95 -9.25 24.13
CA CYS A 88 0.26 -9.81 23.50
C CYS A 88 0.06 -10.01 21.99
N ILE A 89 -1.09 -10.49 21.56
CA ILE A 89 -1.38 -10.71 20.16
C ILE A 89 -1.49 -9.39 19.40
N SER A 90 -2.18 -8.40 19.96
CA SER A 90 -2.26 -7.06 19.36
C SER A 90 -0.88 -6.41 19.27
N TRP A 91 -0.05 -6.60 20.29
CA TRP A 91 1.34 -6.11 20.28
C TRP A 91 2.17 -6.77 19.17
N VAL A 92 2.11 -8.10 19.04
CA VAL A 92 2.82 -8.84 17.97
C VAL A 92 2.31 -8.40 16.61
N SER A 93 0.98 -8.36 16.43
CA SER A 93 0.34 -7.93 15.19
C SER A 93 0.79 -6.53 14.78
N GLY A 94 0.76 -5.57 15.71
CA GLY A 94 1.21 -4.21 15.46
C GLY A 94 2.70 -4.12 15.08
N LYS A 95 3.56 -4.93 15.70
CA LYS A 95 4.98 -5.01 15.35
C LYS A 95 5.21 -5.61 13.95
N VAL A 96 4.46 -6.63 13.59
CA VAL A 96 4.52 -7.24 12.24
C VAL A 96 4.07 -6.24 11.19
N VAL A 97 2.94 -5.54 11.40
CA VAL A 97 2.45 -4.48 10.50
C VAL A 97 3.50 -3.39 10.32
N MET A 98 4.04 -2.88 11.43
CA MET A 98 5.05 -1.83 11.39
C MET A 98 6.29 -2.26 10.60
N THR A 99 6.77 -3.48 10.84
CA THR A 99 7.95 -4.04 10.15
C THR A 99 7.66 -4.21 8.65
N MET A 100 6.49 -4.71 8.30
CA MET A 100 6.09 -4.91 6.91
C MET A 100 5.95 -3.56 6.17
N ARG A 101 5.29 -2.58 6.78
CA ARG A 101 5.16 -1.21 6.24
C ARG A 101 6.52 -0.57 6.03
N ARG A 102 7.43 -0.69 6.98
CA ARG A 102 8.80 -0.17 6.87
C ARG A 102 9.54 -0.80 5.70
N ARG A 103 9.48 -2.14 5.57
CA ARG A 103 10.14 -2.87 4.48
C ARG A 103 9.56 -2.49 3.11
N LEU A 104 8.22 -2.42 3.00
CA LEU A 104 7.54 -2.02 1.77
C LEU A 104 7.91 -0.60 1.37
N PHE A 105 7.79 0.34 2.29
CA PHE A 105 8.09 1.74 2.02
C PHE A 105 9.56 1.92 1.63
N GLY A 106 10.50 1.32 2.39
CA GLY A 106 11.91 1.37 2.06
C GLY A 106 12.23 0.74 0.71
N HIS A 107 11.58 -0.38 0.36
CA HIS A 107 11.74 -1.01 -0.94
C HIS A 107 11.19 -0.13 -2.08
N MET A 108 10.01 0.46 -1.89
CA MET A 108 9.41 1.38 -2.87
C MET A 108 10.27 2.61 -3.12
N MET A 109 10.99 3.12 -2.11
CA MET A 109 11.91 4.26 -2.29
C MET A 109 13.08 3.95 -3.24
N GLY A 110 13.45 2.69 -3.39
CA GLY A 110 14.49 2.24 -4.33
C GLY A 110 13.94 1.75 -5.68
N MET A 111 12.64 1.85 -5.93
CA MET A 111 12.04 1.39 -7.18
C MET A 111 12.29 2.36 -8.33
N PRO A 112 12.45 1.86 -9.56
CA PRO A 112 12.58 2.72 -10.75
C PRO A 112 11.30 3.51 -11.02
N VAL A 113 11.42 4.66 -11.68
CA VAL A 113 10.28 5.51 -12.05
C VAL A 113 9.24 4.73 -12.87
N SER A 114 9.67 3.82 -13.73
CA SER A 114 8.80 2.95 -14.53
C SER A 114 7.85 2.08 -13.71
N PHE A 115 8.17 1.80 -12.46
CA PHE A 115 7.27 1.09 -11.54
C PHE A 115 6.07 1.97 -11.17
N PHE A 116 6.33 3.24 -10.86
CA PHE A 116 5.28 4.19 -10.49
C PHE A 116 4.41 4.60 -11.69
N ASP A 117 4.97 4.62 -12.89
CA ASP A 117 4.21 4.91 -14.12
C ASP A 117 3.16 3.84 -14.42
N LYS A 118 3.44 2.59 -14.05
CA LYS A 118 2.54 1.44 -14.30
C LYS A 118 1.46 1.27 -13.23
N GLN A 119 1.65 1.86 -12.06
CA GLN A 119 0.79 1.64 -10.89
C GLN A 119 0.12 2.93 -10.45
N SER A 120 -1.17 2.86 -10.12
CA SER A 120 -1.84 4.02 -9.54
C SER A 120 -1.37 4.27 -8.10
N THR A 121 -1.24 5.53 -7.72
CA THR A 121 -0.90 5.93 -6.34
C THR A 121 -1.86 5.32 -5.32
N GLY A 122 -3.15 5.28 -5.62
CA GLY A 122 -4.16 4.66 -4.76
C GLY A 122 -3.93 3.17 -4.53
N THR A 123 -3.50 2.43 -5.56
CA THR A 123 -3.16 1.01 -5.42
C THR A 123 -1.96 0.83 -4.49
N LEU A 124 -0.89 1.59 -4.68
CA LEU A 124 0.32 1.51 -3.84
C LEU A 124 0.03 1.90 -2.38
N LEU A 125 -0.78 2.95 -2.18
CA LEU A 125 -1.24 3.35 -0.85
C LEU A 125 -2.02 2.23 -0.16
N SER A 126 -2.95 1.59 -0.87
CA SER A 126 -3.71 0.44 -0.37
C SER A 126 -2.80 -0.73 0.03
N ARG A 127 -1.71 -0.98 -0.70
CA ARG A 127 -0.74 -2.02 -0.34
C ARG A 127 -0.05 -1.72 1.00
N ILE A 128 0.38 -0.48 1.21
CA ILE A 128 1.07 -0.08 2.45
C ILE A 128 0.09 -0.06 3.63
N THR A 129 -1.13 0.42 3.46
CA THR A 129 -2.09 0.62 4.53
C THR A 129 -2.92 -0.64 4.80
N TYR A 130 -3.75 -1.03 3.83
CA TYR A 130 -4.74 -2.09 3.99
C TYR A 130 -4.15 -3.49 3.92
N ASP A 131 -3.35 -3.81 2.89
CA ASP A 131 -2.84 -5.17 2.71
C ASP A 131 -1.89 -5.58 3.83
N SER A 132 -1.03 -4.66 4.31
CA SER A 132 -0.15 -4.92 5.45
C SER A 132 -0.93 -5.19 6.76
N GLU A 133 -2.02 -4.46 7.00
CA GLU A 133 -2.94 -4.69 8.11
C GLU A 133 -3.65 -6.04 7.97
N GLN A 134 -4.09 -6.37 6.77
CA GLN A 134 -4.76 -7.63 6.47
C GLN A 134 -3.85 -8.85 6.71
N VAL A 135 -2.58 -8.77 6.36
CA VAL A 135 -1.59 -9.82 6.65
C VAL A 135 -1.50 -10.08 8.15
N ALA A 136 -1.34 -9.04 8.95
CA ALA A 136 -1.16 -9.19 10.39
C ALA A 136 -2.45 -9.61 11.09
N SER A 137 -3.58 -8.97 10.81
CA SER A 137 -4.87 -9.28 11.44
C SER A 137 -5.36 -10.68 11.10
N SER A 138 -5.24 -11.10 9.83
CA SER A 138 -5.66 -12.43 9.40
C SER A 138 -4.74 -13.53 9.93
N SER A 139 -3.42 -13.31 9.92
CA SER A 139 -2.46 -14.29 10.42
C SER A 139 -2.56 -14.46 11.94
N SER A 140 -2.60 -13.35 12.68
CA SER A 140 -2.74 -13.37 14.14
C SER A 140 -4.10 -13.92 14.56
N GLY A 141 -5.18 -13.49 13.90
CA GLY A 141 -6.52 -13.98 14.16
C GLY A 141 -6.65 -15.48 13.91
N ALA A 142 -6.05 -15.99 12.85
CA ALA A 142 -6.02 -17.43 12.56
C ALA A 142 -5.25 -18.19 13.65
N LEU A 143 -4.08 -17.73 14.06
CA LEU A 143 -3.28 -18.36 15.13
C LEU A 143 -4.04 -18.39 16.47
N ILE A 144 -4.66 -17.26 16.85
CA ILE A 144 -5.50 -17.17 18.05
C ILE A 144 -6.58 -18.24 18.01
N THR A 145 -7.32 -18.28 16.91
CA THR A 145 -8.47 -19.17 16.77
C THR A 145 -8.01 -20.64 16.79
N VAL A 146 -6.93 -20.99 16.08
CA VAL A 146 -6.39 -22.37 16.09
C VAL A 146 -5.95 -22.76 17.48
N VAL A 147 -5.20 -21.93 18.18
CA VAL A 147 -4.68 -22.27 19.52
C VAL A 147 -5.80 -22.32 20.55
N ARG A 148 -6.65 -21.29 20.60
CA ARG A 148 -7.74 -21.20 21.59
C ARG A 148 -8.79 -22.28 21.38
N GLU A 149 -9.34 -22.35 20.16
CA GLU A 149 -10.43 -23.27 19.87
C GLU A 149 -9.91 -24.73 19.80
N GLY A 150 -8.68 -24.93 19.33
CA GLY A 150 -8.00 -26.23 19.38
C GLY A 150 -7.81 -26.72 20.81
N ALA A 151 -7.30 -25.87 21.71
CA ALA A 151 -7.19 -26.18 23.14
C ALA A 151 -8.54 -26.45 23.78
N SER A 152 -9.58 -25.68 23.43
CA SER A 152 -10.95 -25.89 23.92
C SER A 152 -11.50 -27.23 23.47
N ILE A 153 -11.33 -27.62 22.20
CA ILE A 153 -11.77 -28.92 21.69
C ILE A 153 -11.05 -30.04 22.42
N ILE A 154 -9.72 -29.96 22.53
CA ILE A 154 -8.92 -31.00 23.23
C ILE A 154 -9.38 -31.12 24.69
N GLY A 155 -9.52 -29.99 25.39
CA GLY A 155 -9.97 -29.99 26.78
C GLY A 155 -11.36 -30.57 26.96
N LEU A 156 -12.32 -30.22 26.11
CA LEU A 156 -13.69 -30.76 26.14
C LEU A 156 -13.72 -32.26 25.83
N PHE A 157 -12.93 -32.72 24.85
CA PHE A 157 -12.83 -34.16 24.55
C PHE A 157 -12.23 -34.94 25.72
N ILE A 158 -11.11 -34.49 26.30
CA ILE A 158 -10.49 -35.11 27.46
C ILE A 158 -11.50 -35.21 28.59
N MET A 159 -12.22 -34.12 28.88
CA MET A 159 -13.24 -34.12 29.93
C MET A 159 -14.38 -35.08 29.65
N MET A 160 -14.89 -35.12 28.42
CA MET A 160 -15.97 -36.01 28.03
C MET A 160 -15.54 -37.50 28.13
N PHE A 161 -14.34 -37.85 27.66
CA PHE A 161 -13.82 -39.22 27.78
C PHE A 161 -13.56 -39.61 29.22
N TYR A 162 -13.12 -38.70 30.05
CA TYR A 162 -12.92 -38.93 31.50
C TYR A 162 -14.22 -39.24 32.22
N TYR A 163 -15.31 -38.54 31.89
CA TYR A 163 -16.60 -38.75 32.55
C TYR A 163 -17.43 -39.91 31.94
N SER A 164 -17.40 -40.09 30.62
CA SER A 164 -18.10 -41.18 29.95
C SER A 164 -17.49 -41.47 28.56
N TRP A 165 -16.64 -42.47 28.45
CA TRP A 165 -16.06 -42.86 27.17
C TRP A 165 -17.09 -43.43 26.20
N GLN A 166 -18.17 -44.12 26.70
CA GLN A 166 -19.22 -44.70 25.88
C GLN A 166 -19.99 -43.63 25.10
N LEU A 167 -20.40 -42.56 25.78
CA LEU A 167 -21.11 -41.44 25.15
C LEU A 167 -20.19 -40.65 24.23
N SER A 168 -18.91 -40.54 24.55
CA SER A 168 -17.92 -39.76 23.77
C SER A 168 -17.57 -40.41 22.43
N ILE A 169 -17.55 -41.73 22.33
CA ILE A 169 -17.32 -42.45 21.06
C ILE A 169 -18.39 -42.11 20.02
N ILE A 170 -19.65 -41.95 20.45
CA ILE A 170 -20.76 -41.62 19.55
C ILE A 170 -20.49 -40.32 18.82
N LEU A 171 -19.91 -39.34 19.49
CA LEU A 171 -19.51 -38.06 18.88
C LEU A 171 -18.43 -38.19 17.83
N ILE A 172 -17.46 -39.09 18.03
CA ILE A 172 -16.40 -39.31 17.02
C ILE A 172 -17.01 -39.91 15.75
N VAL A 173 -18.01 -40.75 15.86
CA VAL A 173 -18.71 -41.34 14.70
C VAL A 173 -19.52 -40.27 13.95
N LEU A 174 -20.07 -39.29 14.65
CA LEU A 174 -20.87 -38.19 14.06
C LEU A 174 -19.99 -37.02 13.53
N ALA A 175 -18.75 -36.89 13.99
CA ALA A 175 -17.84 -35.79 13.60
C ALA A 175 -17.61 -35.69 12.07
N PRO A 176 -17.47 -36.78 11.29
CA PRO A 176 -17.36 -36.71 9.84
C PRO A 176 -18.57 -36.08 9.16
N ILE A 177 -19.80 -36.38 9.63
CA ILE A 177 -21.06 -35.86 9.07
C ILE A 177 -21.12 -34.36 9.26
N VAL A 178 -20.83 -33.88 10.48
CA VAL A 178 -20.75 -32.44 10.81
C VAL A 178 -19.67 -31.76 9.96
N SER A 179 -18.50 -32.39 9.83
CA SER A 179 -17.39 -31.86 9.05
C SER A 179 -17.75 -31.68 7.56
N ILE A 180 -18.46 -32.62 6.97
CA ILE A 180 -18.93 -32.53 5.57
C ILE A 180 -19.92 -31.36 5.42
N ALA A 181 -20.93 -31.27 6.30
CA ALA A 181 -21.92 -30.21 6.28
C ALA A 181 -21.26 -28.82 6.37
N ILE A 182 -20.31 -28.64 7.30
CA ILE A 182 -19.57 -27.41 7.47
C ILE A 182 -18.73 -27.08 6.23
N ARG A 183 -18.10 -28.09 5.59
CA ARG A 183 -17.29 -27.89 4.37
C ARG A 183 -18.14 -27.40 3.19
N VAL A 184 -19.33 -27.97 3.00
CA VAL A 184 -20.26 -27.57 1.93
C VAL A 184 -20.69 -26.10 2.12
N VAL A 185 -21.08 -25.75 3.34
CA VAL A 185 -21.50 -24.40 3.71
C VAL A 185 -20.34 -23.41 3.50
N SER A 186 -19.15 -23.72 3.98
CA SER A 186 -17.96 -22.85 3.84
C SER A 186 -17.59 -22.58 2.37
N LYS A 187 -17.73 -23.57 1.50
CA LYS A 187 -17.49 -23.40 0.06
C LYS A 187 -18.48 -22.41 -0.55
N ARG A 188 -19.76 -22.48 -0.18
CA ARG A 188 -20.80 -21.55 -0.65
C ARG A 188 -20.53 -20.11 -0.17
N PHE A 189 -20.19 -19.95 1.09
CA PHE A 189 -19.82 -18.65 1.65
C PHE A 189 -18.66 -18.00 0.93
N ARG A 190 -17.61 -18.77 0.62
CA ARG A 190 -16.43 -18.28 -0.09
C ARG A 190 -16.79 -17.70 -1.46
N ASN A 191 -17.62 -18.39 -2.22
CA ASN A 191 -18.05 -17.92 -3.54
C ASN A 191 -18.87 -16.62 -3.47
N ILE A 192 -19.79 -16.54 -2.51
CA ILE A 192 -20.61 -15.32 -2.29
C ILE A 192 -19.71 -14.17 -1.85
N SER A 193 -18.77 -14.40 -0.94
CA SER A 193 -17.82 -13.37 -0.46
C SER A 193 -16.96 -12.81 -1.58
N LYS A 194 -16.48 -13.67 -2.51
CA LYS A 194 -15.71 -13.24 -3.69
C LYS A 194 -16.55 -12.33 -4.60
N ASN A 195 -17.82 -12.69 -4.83
CA ASN A 195 -18.73 -11.88 -5.64
C ASN A 195 -19.06 -10.54 -4.96
N MET A 196 -19.20 -10.52 -3.63
CA MET A 196 -19.38 -9.28 -2.88
C MET A 196 -18.19 -8.34 -3.02
N GLN A 197 -16.95 -8.85 -2.91
CA GLN A 197 -15.74 -8.04 -3.09
C GLN A 197 -15.68 -7.41 -4.48
N ASN A 198 -15.98 -8.17 -5.53
CA ASN A 198 -16.02 -7.66 -6.89
C ASN A 198 -17.10 -6.58 -7.08
N THR A 199 -18.28 -6.79 -6.51
CA THR A 199 -19.39 -5.82 -6.58
C THR A 199 -19.07 -4.56 -5.77
N MET A 200 -18.41 -4.69 -4.61
CA MET A 200 -17.96 -3.54 -3.82
C MET A 200 -16.93 -2.70 -4.59
N GLY A 201 -16.03 -3.34 -5.32
CA GLY A 201 -15.13 -2.64 -6.24
C GLY A 201 -15.88 -1.79 -7.28
N GLN A 202 -16.99 -2.32 -7.84
CA GLN A 202 -17.83 -1.58 -8.78
C GLN A 202 -18.55 -0.38 -8.13
N VAL A 203 -19.02 -0.54 -6.88
CA VAL A 203 -19.62 0.57 -6.10
C VAL A 203 -18.59 1.68 -5.90
N THR A 204 -17.40 1.33 -5.45
CA THR A 204 -16.30 2.28 -5.22
C THR A 204 -15.90 3.00 -6.50
N THR A 205 -15.72 2.28 -7.60
CA THR A 205 -15.36 2.86 -8.89
C THR A 205 -16.45 3.82 -9.39
N SER A 206 -17.73 3.44 -9.27
CA SER A 206 -18.86 4.29 -9.68
C SER A 206 -18.92 5.58 -8.86
N ALA A 207 -18.73 5.49 -7.54
CA ALA A 207 -18.67 6.67 -6.68
C ALA A 207 -17.45 7.56 -7.01
N GLU A 208 -16.29 6.98 -7.22
CA GLU A 208 -15.05 7.71 -7.56
C GLU A 208 -15.19 8.47 -8.87
N GLN A 209 -15.76 7.85 -9.90
CA GLN A 209 -15.98 8.51 -11.19
C GLN A 209 -16.87 9.74 -11.05
N MET A 210 -17.96 9.62 -10.30
CA MET A 210 -18.87 10.75 -10.05
C MET A 210 -18.17 11.86 -9.25
N LEU A 211 -17.42 11.53 -8.21
CA LEU A 211 -16.71 12.51 -7.37
C LEU A 211 -15.64 13.26 -8.17
N LYS A 212 -14.90 12.56 -9.04
CA LYS A 212 -13.88 13.18 -9.90
C LYS A 212 -14.52 14.05 -11.00
N GLY A 213 -15.64 13.61 -11.56
CA GLY A 213 -16.38 14.33 -12.62
C GLY A 213 -17.51 15.22 -12.11
N HIS A 214 -17.49 15.64 -10.82
CA HIS A 214 -18.62 16.34 -10.21
C HIS A 214 -18.98 17.65 -10.92
N LYS A 215 -18.00 18.40 -11.40
CA LYS A 215 -18.22 19.66 -12.14
C LYS A 215 -18.94 19.39 -13.45
N GLU A 216 -18.57 18.36 -14.18
CA GLU A 216 -19.19 17.92 -15.42
C GLU A 216 -20.61 17.43 -15.17
N VAL A 217 -20.81 16.66 -14.10
CA VAL A 217 -22.18 16.23 -13.70
C VAL A 217 -23.08 17.43 -13.45
N LEU A 218 -22.59 18.46 -12.77
CA LEU A 218 -23.38 19.67 -12.51
C LEU A 218 -23.67 20.47 -13.78
N ILE A 219 -22.64 20.72 -14.62
CA ILE A 219 -22.79 21.54 -15.84
C ILE A 219 -23.72 20.89 -16.85
N PHE A 220 -23.62 19.56 -17.03
CA PHE A 220 -24.42 18.83 -18.01
C PHE A 220 -25.75 18.30 -17.47
N GLY A 221 -26.09 18.60 -16.20
CA GLY A 221 -27.34 18.15 -15.58
C GLY A 221 -27.43 16.63 -15.42
N GLY A 222 -26.28 15.96 -15.24
CA GLY A 222 -26.16 14.51 -15.20
C GLY A 222 -26.54 13.84 -13.86
N GLN A 223 -27.03 14.59 -12.87
CA GLN A 223 -27.29 14.10 -11.52
C GLN A 223 -28.21 12.88 -11.50
N GLU A 224 -29.31 12.93 -12.25
CA GLU A 224 -30.27 11.83 -12.29
C GLU A 224 -29.68 10.57 -12.96
N VAL A 225 -28.89 10.75 -14.01
CA VAL A 225 -28.22 9.65 -14.73
C VAL A 225 -27.22 8.94 -13.82
N GLU A 226 -26.38 9.69 -13.13
CA GLU A 226 -25.37 9.13 -12.22
C GLU A 226 -26.03 8.49 -10.98
N THR A 227 -27.09 9.09 -10.43
CA THR A 227 -27.86 8.49 -9.34
C THR A 227 -28.46 7.15 -9.75
N LYS A 228 -29.12 7.06 -10.92
CA LYS A 228 -29.67 5.79 -11.42
C LYS A 228 -28.58 4.74 -11.67
N ARG A 229 -27.41 5.16 -12.16
CA ARG A 229 -26.28 4.27 -12.37
C ARG A 229 -25.75 3.72 -11.03
N PHE A 230 -25.60 4.59 -10.04
CA PHE A 230 -25.16 4.21 -8.70
C PHE A 230 -26.18 3.30 -8.01
N ASP A 231 -27.47 3.61 -8.08
CA ASP A 231 -28.55 2.80 -7.52
C ASP A 231 -28.54 1.36 -8.08
N LYS A 232 -28.29 1.20 -9.37
CA LYS A 232 -28.19 -0.13 -9.98
C LYS A 232 -27.05 -0.96 -9.41
N VAL A 233 -25.89 -0.35 -9.20
CA VAL A 233 -24.71 -1.03 -8.64
C VAL A 233 -24.91 -1.29 -7.15
N SER A 234 -25.42 -0.30 -6.42
CA SER A 234 -25.76 -0.40 -4.99
C SER A 234 -26.80 -1.49 -4.73
N ASN A 235 -27.85 -1.58 -5.55
CA ASN A 235 -28.84 -2.64 -5.43
C ASN A 235 -28.24 -4.03 -5.75
N ARG A 236 -27.31 -4.13 -6.68
CA ARG A 236 -26.58 -5.38 -6.93
C ARG A 236 -25.79 -5.81 -5.69
N MET A 237 -25.14 -4.86 -5.02
CA MET A 237 -24.43 -5.11 -3.75
C MET A 237 -25.40 -5.59 -2.66
N ARG A 238 -26.56 -4.94 -2.53
CA ARG A 238 -27.62 -5.36 -1.60
C ARG A 238 -28.06 -6.81 -1.88
N LEU A 239 -28.28 -7.18 -3.13
CA LEU A 239 -28.68 -8.54 -3.53
C LEU A 239 -27.60 -9.58 -3.18
N GLN A 240 -26.31 -9.25 -3.37
CA GLN A 240 -25.22 -10.14 -2.93
C GLN A 240 -25.21 -10.27 -1.39
N GLY A 241 -25.43 -9.19 -0.66
CA GLY A 241 -25.60 -9.21 0.79
C GLY A 241 -26.75 -10.11 1.22
N MET A 242 -27.90 -10.02 0.55
CA MET A 242 -29.05 -10.91 0.82
C MET A 242 -28.76 -12.38 0.56
N LYS A 243 -27.97 -12.70 -0.47
CA LYS A 243 -27.51 -14.09 -0.71
C LYS A 243 -26.63 -14.59 0.44
N MET A 244 -25.77 -13.72 0.98
CA MET A 244 -24.93 -14.06 2.15
C MET A 244 -25.79 -14.33 3.38
N VAL A 245 -26.74 -13.42 3.68
CA VAL A 245 -27.68 -13.59 4.79
C VAL A 245 -28.52 -14.85 4.64
N SER A 246 -29.07 -15.10 3.45
CA SER A 246 -29.82 -16.33 3.16
C SER A 246 -29.00 -17.60 3.40
N ALA A 247 -27.74 -17.61 2.90
CA ALA A 247 -26.86 -18.75 3.11
C ALA A 247 -26.53 -18.97 4.60
N SER A 248 -26.30 -17.91 5.38
CA SER A 248 -26.06 -18.03 6.83
C SER A 248 -27.31 -18.44 7.58
N SER A 249 -28.45 -17.82 7.26
CA SER A 249 -29.73 -18.09 7.93
C SER A 249 -30.25 -19.51 7.72
N ILE A 250 -29.87 -20.17 6.62
CA ILE A 250 -30.21 -21.58 6.39
C ILE A 250 -29.16 -22.49 7.03
N SER A 251 -27.89 -22.11 7.01
CA SER A 251 -26.78 -22.94 7.49
C SER A 251 -26.79 -23.15 8.98
N ASP A 252 -27.07 -22.09 9.76
CA ASP A 252 -27.08 -22.17 11.22
C ASP A 252 -28.15 -23.14 11.77
N PRO A 253 -29.43 -23.10 11.35
CA PRO A 253 -30.44 -24.09 11.73
C PRO A 253 -30.09 -25.52 11.30
N ILE A 254 -29.50 -25.72 10.12
CA ILE A 254 -29.08 -27.06 9.65
C ILE A 254 -27.99 -27.64 10.57
N ILE A 255 -26.98 -26.83 10.91
CA ILE A 255 -25.92 -27.23 11.83
C ILE A 255 -26.51 -27.56 13.22
N GLN A 256 -27.43 -26.70 13.71
CA GLN A 256 -28.13 -26.93 14.99
C GLN A 256 -28.98 -28.20 14.96
N LEU A 257 -29.66 -28.48 13.85
CA LEU A 257 -30.45 -29.72 13.68
C LEU A 257 -29.57 -30.97 13.74
N ILE A 258 -28.41 -30.94 13.02
CA ILE A 258 -27.44 -32.07 13.05
C ILE A 258 -26.91 -32.26 14.48
N ALA A 259 -26.59 -31.18 15.17
CA ALA A 259 -26.16 -31.21 16.57
C ALA A 259 -27.24 -31.74 17.50
N SER A 260 -28.50 -31.35 17.30
CA SER A 260 -29.65 -31.85 18.08
C SER A 260 -29.91 -33.34 17.82
N LEU A 261 -29.75 -33.80 16.59
CA LEU A 261 -29.85 -35.24 16.28
C LEU A 261 -28.73 -36.04 16.96
N ALA A 262 -27.51 -35.51 16.98
CA ALA A 262 -26.40 -36.09 17.73
C ALA A 262 -26.70 -36.19 19.22
N LEU A 263 -27.23 -35.11 19.79
CA LEU A 263 -27.62 -35.04 21.18
C LEU A 263 -28.76 -36.04 21.50
N ALA A 264 -29.80 -36.09 20.65
CA ALA A 264 -30.89 -37.05 20.79
C ALA A 264 -30.41 -38.51 20.73
N PHE A 265 -29.46 -38.82 19.84
CA PHE A 265 -28.86 -40.15 19.75
C PHE A 265 -28.05 -40.50 20.99
N VAL A 266 -27.31 -39.56 21.56
CA VAL A 266 -26.61 -39.75 22.86
C VAL A 266 -27.57 -39.98 24.00
N LEU A 267 -28.68 -39.22 24.06
CA LEU A 267 -29.74 -39.44 25.05
C LEU A 267 -30.36 -40.83 24.92
N TYR A 268 -30.63 -41.24 23.68
CA TYR A 268 -31.16 -42.60 23.43
C TYR A 268 -30.15 -43.67 23.86
N ALA A 269 -28.86 -43.52 23.54
CA ALA A 269 -27.81 -44.44 23.97
C ALA A 269 -27.66 -44.46 25.51
N ALA A 270 -27.81 -43.33 26.17
CA ALA A 270 -27.78 -43.23 27.63
C ALA A 270 -28.97 -43.94 28.32
N SER A 271 -30.07 -44.21 27.60
CA SER A 271 -31.26 -44.89 28.14
C SER A 271 -31.05 -46.43 28.24
N PHE A 272 -30.02 -46.99 27.66
CA PHE A 272 -29.74 -48.44 27.79
C PHE A 272 -29.29 -48.78 29.22
N PRO A 273 -29.82 -49.83 29.84
CA PRO A 273 -29.50 -50.20 31.22
C PRO A 273 -28.01 -50.35 31.50
N SER A 274 -27.25 -50.93 30.58
CA SER A 274 -25.80 -51.14 30.71
C SER A 274 -24.98 -49.83 30.78
N VAL A 275 -25.52 -48.70 30.28
CA VAL A 275 -24.90 -47.38 30.31
C VAL A 275 -25.45 -46.60 31.47
N MET A 276 -26.77 -46.71 31.75
CA MET A 276 -27.50 -45.93 32.75
C MET A 276 -27.02 -46.22 34.17
N ASP A 277 -26.67 -47.45 34.49
CA ASP A 277 -26.18 -47.86 35.83
C ASP A 277 -24.84 -47.22 36.21
N SER A 278 -24.07 -46.74 35.20
CA SER A 278 -22.79 -46.06 35.40
C SER A 278 -22.86 -44.53 35.36
N LEU A 279 -24.03 -43.95 35.09
CA LEU A 279 -24.20 -42.51 34.90
C LEU A 279 -24.92 -41.84 36.06
N THR A 280 -24.39 -40.70 36.52
CA THR A 280 -25.06 -39.82 37.45
C THR A 280 -25.69 -38.63 36.69
N ALA A 281 -26.62 -37.91 37.31
CA ALA A 281 -27.22 -36.73 36.74
C ALA A 281 -26.15 -35.67 36.38
N GLY A 282 -25.14 -35.52 37.24
CA GLY A 282 -24.02 -34.63 37.00
C GLY A 282 -23.16 -35.05 35.80
N THR A 283 -22.88 -36.34 35.65
CA THR A 283 -22.10 -36.85 34.50
C THR A 283 -22.82 -36.60 33.17
N ILE A 284 -24.11 -36.90 33.10
CA ILE A 284 -24.94 -36.64 31.91
C ILE A 284 -24.93 -35.14 31.57
N THR A 285 -25.13 -34.27 32.57
CA THR A 285 -25.16 -32.82 32.38
C THR A 285 -23.82 -32.27 31.88
N VAL A 286 -22.68 -32.75 32.42
CA VAL A 286 -21.35 -32.35 31.96
C VAL A 286 -21.11 -32.79 30.52
N VAL A 287 -21.43 -34.03 30.17
CA VAL A 287 -21.24 -34.52 28.81
C VAL A 287 -22.09 -33.73 27.80
N PHE A 288 -23.37 -33.47 28.11
CA PHE A 288 -24.22 -32.71 27.21
C PHE A 288 -23.80 -31.26 27.07
N SER A 289 -23.46 -30.60 28.19
CA SER A 289 -22.97 -29.22 28.16
C SER A 289 -21.68 -29.12 27.35
N SER A 290 -20.82 -30.11 27.43
CA SER A 290 -19.60 -30.22 26.65
C SER A 290 -19.86 -30.42 25.16
N MET A 291 -20.84 -31.25 24.79
CA MET A 291 -21.27 -31.41 23.40
C MET A 291 -21.77 -30.11 22.80
N ILE A 292 -22.60 -29.37 23.53
CA ILE A 292 -23.10 -28.06 23.11
C ILE A 292 -21.94 -27.07 23.01
N ALA A 293 -21.04 -27.06 23.99
CA ALA A 293 -19.88 -26.19 24.01
C ALA A 293 -18.90 -26.46 22.85
N LEU A 294 -18.80 -27.71 22.34
CA LEU A 294 -17.97 -28.07 21.18
C LEU A 294 -18.43 -27.42 19.86
N MET A 295 -19.70 -27.07 19.73
CA MET A 295 -20.24 -26.51 18.48
C MET A 295 -19.56 -25.20 18.08
N ARG A 296 -19.31 -24.33 19.06
CA ARG A 296 -18.68 -23.02 18.80
C ARG A 296 -17.22 -23.15 18.32
N PRO A 297 -16.32 -23.87 19.00
CA PRO A 297 -14.96 -24.12 18.54
C PRO A 297 -14.89 -24.77 17.16
N LEU A 298 -15.71 -25.77 16.88
CA LEU A 298 -15.76 -26.42 15.58
C LEU A 298 -16.16 -25.46 14.45
N LYS A 299 -17.19 -24.63 14.67
CA LYS A 299 -17.59 -23.59 13.72
C LYS A 299 -16.49 -22.55 13.52
N SER A 300 -15.81 -22.13 14.57
CA SER A 300 -14.70 -21.17 14.50
C SER A 300 -13.52 -21.70 13.68
N LEU A 301 -13.13 -22.95 13.88
CA LEU A 301 -12.03 -23.58 13.13
C LEU A 301 -12.31 -23.68 11.62
N THR A 302 -13.57 -23.83 11.20
CA THR A 302 -13.90 -23.86 9.77
C THR A 302 -13.72 -22.52 9.10
N ASN A 303 -13.95 -21.41 9.82
CA ASN A 303 -13.79 -20.06 9.33
C ASN A 303 -12.31 -19.61 9.29
N VAL A 304 -11.45 -20.22 10.11
CA VAL A 304 -10.01 -19.92 10.19
C VAL A 304 -9.32 -20.09 8.84
N ASN A 305 -9.63 -21.15 8.11
CA ASN A 305 -9.00 -21.38 6.81
C ASN A 305 -9.27 -20.23 5.83
N ALA A 306 -10.50 -19.72 5.78
CA ALA A 306 -10.85 -18.59 4.93
C ALA A 306 -10.14 -17.29 5.36
N GLN A 307 -10.00 -17.07 6.66
CA GLN A 307 -9.29 -15.93 7.22
C GLN A 307 -7.79 -16.03 6.91
N PHE A 308 -7.18 -17.18 7.12
CA PHE A 308 -5.78 -17.44 6.83
C PHE A 308 -5.47 -17.28 5.33
N GLN A 309 -6.33 -17.79 4.44
CA GLN A 309 -6.18 -17.65 3.00
C GLN A 309 -6.21 -16.19 2.55
N ARG A 310 -7.09 -15.34 3.13
CA ARG A 310 -7.13 -13.91 2.86
C ARG A 310 -5.83 -13.22 3.27
N GLY A 311 -5.31 -13.55 4.46
CA GLY A 311 -4.03 -13.00 4.93
C GLY A 311 -2.87 -13.41 4.03
N MET A 312 -2.85 -14.68 3.58
CA MET A 312 -1.79 -15.16 2.69
C MET A 312 -1.88 -14.58 1.28
N ALA A 313 -3.08 -14.34 0.75
CA ALA A 313 -3.27 -13.66 -0.52
C ALA A 313 -2.75 -12.21 -0.45
N ALA A 314 -3.05 -11.47 0.61
CA ALA A 314 -2.49 -10.15 0.84
C ALA A 314 -0.95 -10.21 0.95
N CYS A 315 -0.42 -11.19 1.67
CA CYS A 315 1.01 -11.42 1.83
C CYS A 315 1.72 -11.68 0.49
N GLN A 316 1.13 -12.50 -0.39
CA GLN A 316 1.65 -12.75 -1.74
C GLN A 316 1.73 -11.46 -2.55
N THR A 317 0.70 -10.64 -2.50
CA THR A 317 0.68 -9.34 -3.17
C THR A 317 1.81 -8.42 -2.69
N LEU A 318 2.07 -8.38 -1.36
CA LEU A 318 3.17 -7.60 -0.80
C LEU A 318 4.53 -8.17 -1.20
N PHE A 319 4.68 -9.49 -1.22
CA PHE A 319 5.93 -10.12 -1.67
C PHE A 319 6.20 -9.89 -3.14
N THR A 320 5.20 -9.83 -4.00
CA THR A 320 5.36 -9.47 -5.42
C THR A 320 6.02 -8.11 -5.57
N ILE A 321 5.64 -7.13 -4.73
CA ILE A 321 6.29 -5.81 -4.71
C ILE A 321 7.71 -5.92 -4.17
N LEU A 322 7.92 -6.62 -3.05
CA LEU A 322 9.23 -6.80 -2.43
C LEU A 322 10.23 -7.58 -3.29
N ASP A 323 9.74 -8.37 -4.24
CA ASP A 323 10.56 -9.14 -5.20
C ASP A 323 10.82 -8.37 -6.50
N SER A 324 10.14 -7.22 -6.70
CA SER A 324 10.38 -6.38 -7.87
C SER A 324 11.80 -5.80 -7.81
N GLU A 325 12.45 -5.77 -8.95
CA GLU A 325 13.80 -5.24 -9.05
C GLU A 325 13.83 -3.74 -8.76
N GLN A 326 14.73 -3.33 -7.89
CA GLN A 326 15.02 -1.93 -7.61
C GLN A 326 15.84 -1.31 -8.73
N GLU A 327 16.07 0.00 -8.68
CA GLU A 327 16.95 0.68 -9.63
C GLU A 327 18.33 0.02 -9.63
N LYS A 328 18.88 -0.20 -10.84
CA LYS A 328 20.23 -0.75 -11.02
C LYS A 328 21.26 0.34 -10.77
N ASP A 329 21.99 0.21 -9.68
CA ASP A 329 23.10 1.09 -9.33
C ASP A 329 24.41 0.28 -9.33
N GLU A 330 24.85 -0.11 -10.56
CA GLU A 330 26.07 -0.89 -10.76
C GLU A 330 27.30 -0.01 -10.98
N GLY A 331 27.11 1.30 -11.14
CA GLY A 331 28.16 2.27 -11.32
C GLY A 331 29.06 2.39 -10.09
N LYS A 332 30.35 2.63 -10.33
CA LYS A 332 31.36 2.76 -9.27
C LYS A 332 32.00 4.14 -9.23
N ARG A 333 31.79 4.94 -10.29
CA ARG A 333 32.41 6.25 -10.42
C ARG A 333 31.66 7.26 -9.54
N VAL A 334 32.41 7.97 -8.74
CA VAL A 334 31.92 9.08 -7.92
C VAL A 334 32.58 10.37 -8.43
N ILE A 335 31.79 11.41 -8.58
CA ILE A 335 32.24 12.74 -8.98
C ILE A 335 31.70 13.77 -8.00
N GLU A 336 32.56 14.67 -7.52
CA GLU A 336 32.14 15.75 -6.62
C GLU A 336 31.40 16.85 -7.37
N ARG A 337 31.97 17.32 -8.49
CA ARG A 337 31.35 18.32 -9.36
C ARG A 337 31.74 18.05 -10.82
N ALA A 338 30.75 17.92 -11.68
CA ALA A 338 30.91 17.77 -13.10
C ALA A 338 31.26 19.11 -13.76
N THR A 339 31.97 19.08 -14.91
CA THR A 339 32.09 20.25 -15.79
C THR A 339 30.78 20.55 -16.49
N GLY A 340 29.98 19.52 -16.74
CA GLY A 340 28.64 19.61 -17.28
C GLY A 340 28.52 19.39 -18.77
N ASP A 341 29.54 18.79 -19.43
CA ASP A 341 29.43 18.38 -20.84
C ASP A 341 28.55 17.13 -20.92
N VAL A 342 27.45 17.18 -21.67
CA VAL A 342 26.53 16.04 -21.84
C VAL A 342 26.43 15.71 -23.33
N GLU A 343 26.59 14.43 -23.67
CA GLU A 343 26.56 13.98 -25.07
C GLU A 343 25.73 12.68 -25.21
N PHE A 344 24.78 12.71 -26.14
CA PHE A 344 24.01 11.55 -26.59
C PHE A 344 24.63 11.02 -27.87
N ARG A 345 24.92 9.71 -27.92
CA ARG A 345 25.47 9.05 -29.10
C ARG A 345 24.61 7.88 -29.52
N ASN A 346 23.95 8.02 -30.66
CA ASN A 346 23.09 7.01 -31.28
C ASN A 346 22.06 6.42 -30.29
N VAL A 347 21.43 7.27 -29.46
CA VAL A 347 20.55 6.84 -28.39
C VAL A 347 19.17 6.48 -28.93
N THR A 348 18.76 5.25 -28.69
CA THR A 348 17.38 4.76 -28.91
C THR A 348 16.79 4.35 -27.59
N PHE A 349 15.54 4.72 -27.37
CA PHE A 349 14.84 4.43 -26.12
C PHE A 349 13.36 4.14 -26.33
N THR A 350 12.89 3.07 -25.69
CA THR A 350 11.48 2.64 -25.64
C THR A 350 11.01 2.59 -24.20
N TYR A 351 9.87 3.23 -23.89
CA TYR A 351 9.29 3.11 -22.55
C TYR A 351 8.90 1.66 -22.22
N PRO A 352 9.14 1.19 -21.00
CA PRO A 352 8.77 -0.16 -20.59
C PRO A 352 7.28 -0.46 -20.81
N GLY A 353 7.00 -1.49 -21.62
CA GLY A 353 5.63 -1.89 -21.97
C GLY A 353 5.05 -1.20 -23.21
N ARG A 354 5.87 -0.46 -23.97
CA ARG A 354 5.56 0.06 -25.29
C ARG A 354 6.34 -0.69 -26.35
N ASP A 355 5.78 -0.81 -27.56
CA ASP A 355 6.42 -1.48 -28.69
C ASP A 355 7.13 -0.49 -29.64
N VAL A 356 6.80 0.80 -29.52
CA VAL A 356 7.33 1.85 -30.39
C VAL A 356 8.36 2.69 -29.63
N PRO A 357 9.58 2.86 -30.18
CA PRO A 357 10.59 3.72 -29.58
C PRO A 357 10.11 5.17 -29.44
N ALA A 358 10.31 5.74 -28.24
CA ALA A 358 10.05 7.16 -27.97
C ALA A 358 11.15 8.06 -28.53
N LEU A 359 12.38 7.54 -28.62
CA LEU A 359 13.54 8.21 -29.21
C LEU A 359 14.27 7.24 -30.13
N ARG A 360 14.72 7.72 -31.29
CA ARG A 360 15.41 6.94 -32.30
C ARG A 360 16.69 7.65 -32.74
N ASN A 361 17.85 6.98 -32.55
CA ASN A 361 19.14 7.42 -33.01
C ASN A 361 19.45 8.90 -32.69
N ILE A 362 19.20 9.30 -31.44
CA ILE A 362 19.45 10.66 -30.97
C ILE A 362 20.95 10.89 -30.84
N ASN A 363 21.42 11.93 -31.54
CA ASN A 363 22.78 12.46 -31.44
C ASN A 363 22.67 13.92 -31.02
N LEU A 364 23.03 14.22 -29.77
CA LEU A 364 22.90 15.54 -29.19
C LEU A 364 24.09 15.84 -28.29
N LYS A 365 24.71 16.99 -28.48
CA LYS A 365 25.76 17.49 -27.58
C LYS A 365 25.27 18.77 -26.88
N ILE A 366 25.42 18.79 -25.58
CA ILE A 366 25.12 19.94 -24.71
C ILE A 366 26.45 20.35 -24.09
N PRO A 367 27.18 21.35 -24.67
CA PRO A 367 28.48 21.73 -24.15
C PRO A 367 28.39 22.37 -22.76
N ALA A 368 29.45 22.18 -21.97
CA ALA A 368 29.55 22.77 -20.64
C ALA A 368 29.28 24.28 -20.63
N GLY A 369 28.42 24.74 -19.72
CA GLY A 369 28.06 26.14 -19.56
C GLY A 369 27.20 26.72 -20.68
N LYS A 370 26.65 25.91 -21.59
CA LYS A 370 25.77 26.32 -22.67
C LYS A 370 24.32 25.98 -22.39
N THR A 371 23.41 26.76 -22.99
CA THR A 371 21.97 26.53 -22.94
C THR A 371 21.50 25.94 -24.28
N VAL A 372 20.93 24.74 -24.22
CA VAL A 372 20.28 24.08 -25.34
C VAL A 372 18.79 24.03 -25.13
N ALA A 373 18.01 24.55 -26.08
CA ALA A 373 16.56 24.55 -26.04
C ALA A 373 15.99 23.41 -26.90
N LEU A 374 15.15 22.57 -26.31
CA LEU A 374 14.36 21.56 -27.03
C LEU A 374 13.02 22.13 -27.44
N VAL A 375 12.72 22.10 -28.72
CA VAL A 375 11.49 22.59 -29.33
C VAL A 375 10.83 21.48 -30.14
N GLY A 376 9.50 21.43 -30.19
CA GLY A 376 8.76 20.42 -30.93
C GLY A 376 7.33 20.28 -30.42
N ARG A 377 6.50 19.54 -31.16
CA ARG A 377 5.11 19.28 -30.78
C ARG A 377 5.01 18.47 -29.48
N SER A 378 3.83 18.52 -28.85
CA SER A 378 3.57 17.64 -27.69
C SER A 378 3.74 16.18 -28.10
N GLY A 379 4.42 15.38 -27.25
CA GLY A 379 4.69 13.96 -27.54
C GLY A 379 5.88 13.69 -28.46
N SER A 380 6.64 14.71 -28.90
CA SER A 380 7.81 14.51 -29.79
C SER A 380 9.03 13.86 -29.15
N GLY A 381 9.09 13.72 -27.80
CA GLY A 381 10.21 13.10 -27.09
C GLY A 381 11.09 14.05 -26.26
N LYS A 382 10.76 15.34 -26.16
CA LYS A 382 11.56 16.34 -25.41
C LYS A 382 11.75 15.97 -23.93
N SER A 383 10.66 15.68 -23.23
CA SER A 383 10.70 15.30 -21.81
C SER A 383 11.39 13.95 -21.61
N THR A 384 11.36 13.07 -22.61
CA THR A 384 12.10 11.80 -22.60
C THR A 384 13.60 12.06 -22.62
N ILE A 385 14.11 12.95 -23.50
CA ILE A 385 15.54 13.33 -23.53
C ILE A 385 15.98 13.85 -22.16
N ALA A 386 15.19 14.74 -21.54
CA ALA A 386 15.47 15.27 -20.22
C ALA A 386 15.53 14.18 -19.14
N SER A 387 14.58 13.23 -19.17
CA SER A 387 14.50 12.13 -18.19
C SER A 387 15.68 11.14 -18.31
N LEU A 388 16.27 10.99 -19.48
CA LEU A 388 17.42 10.12 -19.69
C LEU A 388 18.70 10.68 -19.08
N ILE A 389 18.88 11.99 -19.01
CA ILE A 389 20.06 12.61 -18.37
C ILE A 389 20.09 12.32 -16.86
N THR A 390 18.92 12.28 -16.21
CA THR A 390 18.80 11.92 -14.79
C THR A 390 18.88 10.41 -14.54
N ARG A 391 18.93 9.62 -15.62
CA ARG A 391 18.87 8.17 -15.59
C ARG A 391 17.65 7.66 -14.81
N PHE A 392 16.47 8.26 -15.06
CA PHE A 392 15.20 7.72 -14.59
C PHE A 392 14.78 6.46 -15.35
N TYR A 393 15.32 6.30 -16.55
CA TYR A 393 15.20 5.13 -17.41
C TYR A 393 16.57 4.81 -18.01
N ASP A 394 16.85 3.53 -18.20
CA ASP A 394 18.02 3.08 -18.96
C ASP A 394 17.67 3.01 -20.46
N ILE A 395 18.63 3.32 -21.32
CA ILE A 395 18.50 3.33 -22.78
C ILE A 395 18.56 1.91 -23.35
N ASP A 396 17.95 1.71 -24.53
CA ASP A 396 18.00 0.43 -25.23
C ASP A 396 19.29 0.28 -26.03
N GLU A 397 19.68 1.34 -26.76
CA GLU A 397 20.88 1.38 -27.62
C GLU A 397 21.60 2.72 -27.49
N GLY A 398 22.90 2.71 -27.77
CA GLY A 398 23.76 3.89 -27.72
C GLY A 398 24.37 4.13 -26.34
N GLU A 399 24.83 5.35 -26.13
CA GLU A 399 25.43 5.81 -24.89
C GLU A 399 25.10 7.27 -24.60
N ILE A 400 24.98 7.61 -23.33
CA ILE A 400 24.85 8.99 -22.84
C ILE A 400 26.08 9.26 -21.97
N LEU A 401 26.83 10.27 -22.32
CA LEU A 401 28.06 10.62 -21.63
C LEU A 401 27.88 11.89 -20.82
N MET A 402 28.46 11.93 -19.63
CA MET A 402 28.70 13.13 -18.85
C MET A 402 30.19 13.27 -18.62
N ASP A 403 30.76 14.39 -19.05
CA ASP A 403 32.21 14.66 -19.02
C ASP A 403 33.04 13.52 -19.65
N GLY A 404 32.55 12.95 -20.75
CA GLY A 404 33.23 11.89 -21.53
C GLY A 404 33.05 10.47 -20.95
N HIS A 405 32.30 10.27 -19.90
CA HIS A 405 32.03 8.96 -19.29
C HIS A 405 30.55 8.60 -19.35
N ASP A 406 30.24 7.33 -19.64
CA ASP A 406 28.87 6.85 -19.70
C ASP A 406 28.14 7.03 -18.34
N LEU A 407 26.88 7.46 -18.39
CA LEU A 407 26.08 7.65 -17.17
C LEU A 407 25.97 6.38 -16.32
N ARG A 408 26.07 5.22 -16.94
CA ARG A 408 26.03 3.90 -16.27
C ARG A 408 27.28 3.60 -15.43
N GLU A 409 28.39 4.30 -15.68
CA GLU A 409 29.60 4.17 -14.86
C GLU A 409 29.51 4.88 -13.52
N TYR A 410 28.65 5.91 -13.42
CA TYR A 410 28.48 6.68 -12.20
C TYR A 410 27.52 5.97 -11.24
N THR A 411 27.75 6.13 -9.93
CA THR A 411 26.70 5.81 -8.94
C THR A 411 25.52 6.76 -9.16
N LEU A 412 24.29 6.25 -8.97
CA LEU A 412 23.08 7.05 -9.16
C LEU A 412 23.06 8.31 -8.27
N ALA A 413 23.50 8.16 -7.03
CA ALA A 413 23.59 9.28 -6.08
C ALA A 413 24.54 10.36 -6.59
N SER A 414 25.75 9.97 -7.08
CA SER A 414 26.74 10.90 -7.61
C SER A 414 26.26 11.60 -8.87
N LEU A 415 25.68 10.85 -9.81
CA LEU A 415 25.09 11.37 -11.05
C LEU A 415 23.99 12.41 -10.76
N ARG A 416 23.00 12.02 -9.95
CA ARG A 416 21.85 12.87 -9.65
C ARG A 416 22.20 14.10 -8.82
N ASN A 417 23.33 14.08 -8.12
CA ASN A 417 23.86 15.28 -7.46
C ASN A 417 24.36 16.34 -8.45
N GLN A 418 24.72 15.95 -9.66
CA GLN A 418 25.17 16.87 -10.71
C GLN A 418 24.01 17.55 -11.45
N VAL A 419 22.78 17.12 -11.24
CA VAL A 419 21.61 17.59 -11.99
C VAL A 419 20.59 18.25 -11.06
N ALA A 420 20.15 19.44 -11.41
CA ALA A 420 18.97 20.06 -10.84
C ALA A 420 17.83 20.04 -11.86
N LEU A 421 16.63 19.67 -11.40
CA LEU A 421 15.43 19.59 -12.22
C LEU A 421 14.38 20.58 -11.70
N VAL A 422 13.92 21.47 -12.59
CA VAL A 422 12.72 22.29 -12.37
C VAL A 422 11.65 21.78 -13.33
N SER A 423 10.70 21.01 -12.80
CA SER A 423 9.62 20.41 -13.60
C SER A 423 8.46 21.34 -13.81
N GLN A 424 7.68 21.10 -14.86
CA GLN A 424 6.42 21.78 -15.16
C GLN A 424 5.43 21.71 -13.99
N ASN A 425 5.26 20.51 -13.44
CA ASN A 425 4.42 20.25 -12.28
C ASN A 425 5.29 20.24 -11.03
N VAL A 426 5.39 21.39 -10.37
CA VAL A 426 6.17 21.52 -9.13
C VAL A 426 5.50 20.73 -8.01
N HIS A 427 6.21 19.77 -7.46
CA HIS A 427 5.79 19.07 -6.25
C HIS A 427 6.41 19.69 -5.02
N LEU A 428 5.57 20.12 -4.08
CA LEU A 428 5.95 20.64 -2.77
C LEU A 428 5.37 19.75 -1.68
N PHE A 429 6.16 19.55 -0.64
CA PHE A 429 5.76 18.73 0.51
C PHE A 429 4.99 19.58 1.53
N ASN A 430 4.11 18.94 2.29
CA ASN A 430 3.40 19.59 3.39
C ASN A 430 4.37 19.85 4.55
N ASP A 431 5.16 20.89 4.40
CA ASP A 431 6.21 21.31 5.32
C ASP A 431 6.38 22.83 5.21
N THR A 432 7.35 23.40 5.93
CA THR A 432 7.65 24.81 5.84
C THR A 432 8.24 25.19 4.48
N VAL A 433 8.16 26.48 4.13
CA VAL A 433 8.82 27.02 2.94
C VAL A 433 10.32 26.72 2.98
N ALA A 434 10.97 26.96 4.13
CA ALA A 434 12.41 26.70 4.30
C ALA A 434 12.76 25.23 4.04
N ASN A 435 12.01 24.29 4.59
CA ASN A 435 12.24 22.86 4.40
C ASN A 435 11.96 22.41 2.97
N ASN A 436 11.04 23.06 2.27
CA ASN A 436 10.81 22.82 0.85
C ASN A 436 11.96 23.32 -0.03
N ILE A 437 12.56 24.44 0.31
CA ILE A 437 13.74 24.98 -0.40
C ILE A 437 14.97 24.08 -0.15
N ALA A 438 15.23 23.73 1.12
CA ALA A 438 16.34 22.90 1.55
C ALA A 438 16.01 21.39 1.56
N TYR A 439 15.08 20.95 0.72
CA TYR A 439 14.58 19.58 0.72
C TYR A 439 15.70 18.52 0.76
N ALA A 440 15.55 17.53 1.65
CA ALA A 440 16.50 16.44 1.92
C ALA A 440 17.87 16.87 2.48
N ARG A 441 18.13 18.16 2.68
CA ARG A 441 19.42 18.69 3.17
C ARG A 441 19.24 19.85 4.16
N THR A 442 18.16 19.86 4.92
CA THR A 442 17.82 20.93 5.86
C THR A 442 18.89 21.18 6.92
N GLU A 443 19.62 20.13 7.33
CA GLU A 443 20.73 20.22 8.31
C GLU A 443 22.06 20.70 7.69
N GLN A 444 22.17 20.69 6.35
CA GLN A 444 23.41 21.06 5.65
C GLN A 444 23.49 22.55 5.29
N TYR A 445 22.33 23.24 5.24
CA TYR A 445 22.25 24.63 4.84
C TYR A 445 21.86 25.53 5.99
N SER A 446 22.56 26.67 6.12
CA SER A 446 22.19 27.69 7.09
C SER A 446 20.90 28.43 6.68
N ARG A 447 20.28 29.08 7.66
CA ARG A 447 19.08 29.91 7.41
C ARG A 447 19.36 31.01 6.37
N GLU A 448 20.54 31.61 6.46
CA GLU A 448 20.99 32.69 5.55
C GLU A 448 21.14 32.18 4.12
N GLN A 449 21.66 30.96 3.93
CA GLN A 449 21.77 30.34 2.60
C GLN A 449 20.40 30.07 1.99
N ILE A 450 19.44 29.57 2.78
CA ILE A 450 18.05 29.34 2.34
C ILE A 450 17.38 30.65 1.95
N GLU A 451 17.56 31.69 2.77
CA GLU A 451 17.02 33.02 2.52
C GLU A 451 17.62 33.67 1.26
N GLU A 452 18.93 33.50 1.05
CA GLU A 452 19.60 33.99 -0.15
C GLU A 452 19.11 33.28 -1.41
N ALA A 453 18.96 31.96 -1.39
CA ALA A 453 18.37 31.21 -2.50
C ALA A 453 16.94 31.67 -2.80
N ALA A 454 16.13 31.91 -1.77
CA ALA A 454 14.78 32.44 -1.93
C ALA A 454 14.77 33.87 -2.50
N ARG A 455 15.76 34.71 -2.14
CA ARG A 455 15.93 36.05 -2.68
C ARG A 455 16.32 36.02 -4.16
N MET A 456 17.29 35.18 -4.51
CA MET A 456 17.71 34.98 -5.90
C MET A 456 16.58 34.44 -6.79
N ALA A 457 15.66 33.65 -6.21
CA ALA A 457 14.47 33.16 -6.90
C ALA A 457 13.31 34.15 -6.89
N TYR A 458 13.52 35.39 -6.45
CA TYR A 458 12.46 36.39 -6.31
C TYR A 458 11.26 35.96 -5.45
N ALA A 459 11.50 35.07 -4.51
CA ALA A 459 10.46 34.47 -3.66
C ALA A 459 10.25 35.25 -2.34
N MET A 460 11.26 35.99 -1.84
CA MET A 460 11.18 36.67 -0.55
C MET A 460 10.04 37.71 -0.48
N GLY A 461 9.67 38.32 -1.61
CA GLY A 461 8.60 39.30 -1.65
C GLY A 461 7.24 38.75 -1.20
N PHE A 462 6.88 37.55 -1.56
CA PHE A 462 5.66 36.90 -1.09
C PHE A 462 5.87 36.13 0.22
N ILE A 463 7.06 35.55 0.44
CA ILE A 463 7.38 34.81 1.68
C ILE A 463 7.27 35.78 2.89
N ASN A 464 7.77 36.98 2.79
CA ASN A 464 7.70 37.97 3.87
C ASN A 464 6.26 38.46 4.17
N LYS A 465 5.31 38.25 3.26
CA LYS A 465 3.90 38.55 3.47
C LYS A 465 3.13 37.41 4.15
N MET A 466 3.76 36.23 4.32
CA MET A 466 3.18 35.12 5.04
C MET A 466 3.32 35.29 6.55
N ASP A 467 2.38 34.75 7.32
CA ASP A 467 2.30 34.93 8.78
C ASP A 467 3.60 34.57 9.51
N ASN A 468 4.29 33.51 9.07
CA ASN A 468 5.54 33.05 9.66
C ASN A 468 6.73 33.07 8.68
N GLY A 469 6.64 33.82 7.57
CA GLY A 469 7.71 33.89 6.59
C GLY A 469 8.16 32.52 6.07
N LEU A 470 9.47 32.26 6.13
CA LEU A 470 10.06 30.98 5.73
C LEU A 470 9.61 29.77 6.57
N ASP A 471 9.08 29.98 7.77
CA ASP A 471 8.56 28.90 8.65
C ASP A 471 7.08 28.64 8.43
N THR A 472 6.46 29.26 7.45
CA THR A 472 5.06 29.01 7.09
C THR A 472 4.93 27.62 6.47
N VAL A 473 4.01 26.80 7.01
CA VAL A 473 3.62 25.51 6.45
C VAL A 473 2.68 25.74 5.26
N ILE A 474 3.02 25.18 4.10
CA ILE A 474 2.35 25.49 2.83
C ILE A 474 1.23 24.53 2.43
N GLY A 475 0.94 23.52 3.24
CA GLY A 475 -0.07 22.51 2.94
C GLY A 475 0.34 21.49 1.86
N GLU A 476 -0.54 20.53 1.58
CA GLU A 476 -0.29 19.52 0.57
C GLU A 476 -0.12 20.14 -0.82
N ASN A 477 0.98 19.78 -1.51
CA ASN A 477 1.35 20.30 -2.82
C ASN A 477 1.38 21.85 -2.89
N GLY A 478 1.57 22.53 -1.75
CA GLY A 478 1.58 23.98 -1.70
C GLY A 478 0.22 24.59 -2.09
N VAL A 479 -0.88 23.98 -1.65
CA VAL A 479 -2.26 24.43 -1.96
C VAL A 479 -2.53 25.88 -1.59
N LEU A 480 -1.81 26.42 -0.60
CA LEU A 480 -1.90 27.81 -0.16
C LEU A 480 -1.14 28.79 -1.07
N LEU A 481 -0.43 28.29 -2.07
CA LEU A 481 0.42 29.08 -2.97
C LEU A 481 -0.17 29.16 -4.37
N SER A 482 0.05 30.30 -5.05
CA SER A 482 -0.20 30.40 -6.48
C SER A 482 0.78 29.53 -7.30
N GLY A 483 0.44 29.23 -8.55
CA GLY A 483 1.32 28.50 -9.45
C GLY A 483 2.72 29.12 -9.58
N GLY A 484 2.78 30.45 -9.73
CA GLY A 484 4.03 31.20 -9.80
C GLY A 484 4.84 31.19 -8.50
N GLN A 485 4.17 31.20 -7.35
CA GLN A 485 4.85 31.10 -6.05
C GLN A 485 5.45 29.71 -5.87
N ARG A 486 4.72 28.63 -6.21
CA ARG A 486 5.26 27.25 -6.19
C ARG A 486 6.49 27.11 -7.08
N GLN A 487 6.44 27.67 -8.29
CA GLN A 487 7.56 27.59 -9.24
C GLN A 487 8.80 28.34 -8.71
N ARG A 488 8.65 29.51 -8.11
CA ARG A 488 9.76 30.25 -7.49
C ARG A 488 10.38 29.49 -6.31
N ILE A 489 9.60 28.78 -5.52
CA ILE A 489 10.15 27.87 -4.48
C ILE A 489 10.96 26.73 -5.11
N ALA A 490 10.49 26.13 -6.21
CA ALA A 490 11.24 25.09 -6.92
C ALA A 490 12.55 25.62 -7.51
N ILE A 491 12.53 26.85 -8.04
CA ILE A 491 13.74 27.53 -8.52
C ILE A 491 14.70 27.82 -7.35
N ALA A 492 14.22 28.27 -6.21
CA ALA A 492 15.03 28.48 -5.00
C ALA A 492 15.69 27.16 -4.54
N ARG A 493 14.96 26.04 -4.58
CA ARG A 493 15.48 24.70 -4.32
C ARG A 493 16.62 24.32 -5.26
N ALA A 494 16.48 24.62 -6.56
CA ALA A 494 17.50 24.36 -7.56
C ALA A 494 18.74 25.26 -7.39
N LEU A 495 18.53 26.55 -7.06
CA LEU A 495 19.61 27.50 -6.76
C LEU A 495 20.43 27.07 -5.54
N LEU A 496 19.76 26.69 -4.46
CA LEU A 496 20.41 26.25 -3.22
C LEU A 496 21.25 24.99 -3.44
N ARG A 497 20.77 24.07 -4.30
CA ARG A 497 21.48 22.83 -4.62
C ARG A 497 22.78 23.07 -5.41
N ASP A 498 22.84 24.11 -6.20
CA ASP A 498 24.00 24.53 -7.03
C ASP A 498 24.60 23.42 -7.92
N SER A 499 23.73 22.67 -8.59
CA SER A 499 24.16 21.61 -9.52
C SER A 499 24.70 22.21 -10.83
N PRO A 500 25.75 21.62 -11.44
CA PRO A 500 26.36 22.14 -12.69
C PRO A 500 25.49 21.93 -13.93
N ILE A 501 24.58 20.96 -13.91
CA ILE A 501 23.65 20.65 -15.01
C ILE A 501 22.24 21.00 -14.55
N LEU A 502 21.51 21.73 -15.39
CA LEU A 502 20.16 22.19 -15.13
C LEU A 502 19.21 21.65 -16.20
N ILE A 503 18.11 21.07 -15.77
CA ILE A 503 17.00 20.67 -16.63
C ILE A 503 15.80 21.52 -16.27
N LEU A 504 15.30 22.28 -17.23
CA LEU A 504 14.13 23.14 -17.09
C LEU A 504 13.00 22.63 -17.99
N ASP A 505 11.86 22.26 -17.40
CA ASP A 505 10.64 21.97 -18.14
C ASP A 505 9.68 23.16 -17.97
N GLU A 506 9.68 24.06 -18.95
CA GLU A 506 8.92 25.31 -18.92
C GLU A 506 7.47 25.10 -19.35
N ALA A 507 6.55 25.04 -18.40
CA ALA A 507 5.14 25.28 -18.68
C ALA A 507 4.58 26.29 -17.71
N THR A 508 4.46 27.50 -18.17
CA THR A 508 3.88 28.65 -17.42
C THR A 508 2.65 29.20 -18.13
N SER A 509 1.78 28.34 -18.61
CA SER A 509 0.46 28.75 -19.09
C SER A 509 -0.38 29.20 -17.89
N ALA A 510 -0.90 30.44 -17.95
CA ALA A 510 -1.83 31.07 -17.00
C ALA A 510 -1.22 31.74 -15.75
N LEU A 511 -0.09 32.43 -15.88
CA LEU A 511 0.42 33.31 -14.82
C LEU A 511 0.12 34.77 -15.14
N ASP A 512 -0.04 35.59 -14.09
CA ASP A 512 -0.09 37.03 -14.23
C ASP A 512 1.28 37.58 -14.69
N THR A 513 1.28 38.74 -15.35
CA THR A 513 2.47 39.36 -15.97
C THR A 513 3.59 39.65 -14.95
N GLU A 514 3.26 39.97 -13.70
CA GLU A 514 4.24 40.24 -12.65
C GLU A 514 4.95 38.96 -12.21
N SER A 515 4.18 37.90 -11.95
CA SER A 515 4.73 36.58 -11.62
C SER A 515 5.58 36.03 -12.75
N GLU A 516 5.19 36.25 -14.00
CA GLU A 516 5.94 35.82 -15.18
C GLU A 516 7.32 36.49 -15.26
N ARG A 517 7.40 37.81 -15.06
CA ARG A 517 8.68 38.54 -15.03
C ARG A 517 9.59 38.06 -13.91
N ALA A 518 9.04 37.85 -12.70
CA ALA A 518 9.79 37.34 -11.56
C ALA A 518 10.36 35.95 -11.80
N ILE A 519 9.57 35.05 -12.40
CA ILE A 519 10.01 33.70 -12.76
C ILE A 519 11.10 33.76 -13.83
N GLN A 520 10.94 34.58 -14.87
CA GLN A 520 11.96 34.71 -15.91
C GLN A 520 13.28 35.22 -15.34
N ALA A 521 13.24 36.25 -14.49
CA ALA A 521 14.42 36.76 -13.81
C ALA A 521 15.09 35.67 -12.93
N ALA A 522 14.30 34.88 -12.21
CA ALA A 522 14.80 33.75 -11.41
C ALA A 522 15.43 32.65 -12.27
N LEU A 523 14.84 32.34 -13.42
CA LEU A 523 15.39 31.37 -14.38
C LEU A 523 16.69 31.88 -15.01
N ASP A 524 16.75 33.16 -15.39
CA ASP A 524 17.96 33.78 -15.93
C ASP A 524 19.10 33.73 -14.88
N GLU A 525 18.79 33.95 -13.59
CA GLU A 525 19.77 33.81 -12.51
C GLU A 525 20.22 32.36 -12.32
N LEU A 526 19.26 31.42 -12.36
CA LEU A 526 19.54 30.00 -12.19
C LEU A 526 20.44 29.43 -13.31
N GLN A 527 20.33 29.93 -14.54
CA GLN A 527 21.10 29.45 -15.70
C GLN A 527 22.54 29.96 -15.75
N LYS A 528 22.89 31.00 -14.99
CA LYS A 528 24.26 31.56 -15.01
C LYS A 528 25.30 30.51 -14.64
N ASN A 529 26.33 30.38 -15.48
CA ASN A 529 27.46 29.49 -15.29
C ASN A 529 27.09 28.00 -15.14
N ARG A 530 25.95 27.57 -15.71
CA ARG A 530 25.51 26.18 -15.70
C ARG A 530 25.21 25.69 -17.11
N THR A 531 25.37 24.39 -17.29
CA THR A 531 24.89 23.71 -18.50
C THR A 531 23.39 23.54 -18.38
N SER A 532 22.61 24.04 -19.33
CA SER A 532 21.15 24.05 -19.24
C SER A 532 20.52 23.34 -20.43
N LEU A 533 19.65 22.37 -20.15
CA LEU A 533 18.70 21.80 -21.12
C LEU A 533 17.31 22.32 -20.80
N VAL A 534 16.73 23.06 -21.75
CA VAL A 534 15.43 23.71 -21.55
C VAL A 534 14.41 23.13 -22.52
N ILE A 535 13.30 22.58 -21.99
CA ILE A 535 12.12 22.26 -22.79
C ILE A 535 11.33 23.55 -22.92
N ALA A 536 11.53 24.23 -24.04
CA ALA A 536 11.08 25.60 -24.19
C ALA A 536 9.64 25.68 -24.75
N HIS A 537 8.81 26.43 -24.04
CA HIS A 537 7.45 26.81 -24.45
C HIS A 537 7.30 28.32 -24.61
N ARG A 538 8.35 29.11 -24.35
CA ARG A 538 8.37 30.56 -24.47
C ARG A 538 9.37 31.04 -25.51
N LEU A 539 8.96 32.03 -26.28
CA LEU A 539 9.81 32.64 -27.30
C LEU A 539 11.09 33.24 -26.70
N SER A 540 10.97 33.95 -25.60
CA SER A 540 12.09 34.60 -24.92
C SER A 540 13.19 33.64 -24.48
N THR A 541 12.84 32.43 -24.09
CA THR A 541 13.80 31.38 -23.72
C THR A 541 14.44 30.76 -24.94
N ILE A 542 13.66 30.55 -26.00
CA ILE A 542 14.14 29.99 -27.26
C ILE A 542 15.15 30.95 -27.91
N GLU A 543 14.84 32.25 -27.98
CA GLU A 543 15.70 33.27 -28.59
C GLU A 543 17.07 33.43 -27.89
N LYS A 544 17.10 33.21 -26.56
CA LYS A 544 18.31 33.35 -25.76
C LYS A 544 19.18 32.08 -25.74
N ALA A 545 18.69 30.95 -26.22
CA ALA A 545 19.45 29.71 -26.20
C ALA A 545 20.66 29.75 -27.14
N ASP A 546 21.78 29.18 -26.70
CA ASP A 546 22.99 29.04 -27.53
C ASP A 546 22.73 28.14 -28.74
N GLU A 547 21.91 27.09 -28.56
CA GLU A 547 21.49 26.19 -29.64
C GLU A 547 20.03 25.76 -29.42
N ILE A 548 19.30 25.69 -30.49
CA ILE A 548 17.92 25.16 -30.52
C ILE A 548 17.96 23.81 -31.25
N VAL A 549 17.32 22.82 -30.68
CA VAL A 549 17.17 21.46 -31.20
C VAL A 549 15.70 21.16 -31.40
N VAL A 550 15.32 20.90 -32.63
CA VAL A 550 13.92 20.56 -32.99
C VAL A 550 13.75 19.07 -32.98
N VAL A 551 12.81 18.60 -32.18
CA VAL A 551 12.48 17.17 -32.04
C VAL A 551 11.10 16.91 -32.61
N GLU A 552 11.01 15.96 -33.55
CA GLU A 552 9.78 15.49 -34.16
C GLU A 552 9.75 13.97 -34.19
N ASP A 553 8.68 13.36 -33.69
CA ASP A 553 8.48 11.91 -33.65
C ASP A 553 9.68 11.08 -33.14
N GLY A 554 10.34 11.59 -32.13
CA GLY A 554 11.46 10.93 -31.46
C GLY A 554 12.80 11.03 -32.20
N VAL A 555 12.94 11.93 -33.19
CA VAL A 555 14.19 12.21 -33.89
C VAL A 555 14.49 13.71 -33.87
N ILE A 556 15.78 14.05 -33.94
CA ILE A 556 16.23 15.43 -34.14
C ILE A 556 16.18 15.74 -35.63
N VAL A 557 15.36 16.74 -36.01
CA VAL A 557 15.14 17.12 -37.42
C VAL A 557 15.91 18.37 -37.80
N GLU A 558 16.09 19.32 -36.88
CA GLU A 558 16.82 20.56 -37.12
C GLU A 558 17.60 20.96 -35.85
N ARG A 559 18.71 21.67 -36.06
CA ARG A 559 19.45 22.33 -35.00
C ARG A 559 20.18 23.56 -35.48
N GLY A 560 20.31 24.58 -34.66
CA GLY A 560 20.95 25.84 -34.97
C GLY A 560 20.56 26.95 -34.01
N THR A 561 20.97 28.17 -34.33
CA THR A 561 20.52 29.35 -33.60
C THR A 561 19.10 29.79 -34.05
N HIS A 562 18.46 30.63 -33.28
CA HIS A 562 17.13 31.16 -33.62
C HIS A 562 17.08 31.76 -35.04
N ASN A 563 18.04 32.59 -35.36
CA ASN A 563 18.11 33.27 -36.69
C ASN A 563 18.36 32.29 -37.82
N ASP A 564 19.31 31.34 -37.67
CA ASP A 564 19.62 30.34 -38.68
C ASP A 564 18.38 29.48 -39.01
N LEU A 565 17.64 29.04 -37.99
CA LEU A 565 16.48 28.19 -38.18
C LEU A 565 15.28 28.93 -38.77
N LEU A 566 15.13 30.24 -38.51
CA LEU A 566 14.11 31.06 -39.17
C LEU A 566 14.42 31.26 -40.67
N GLU A 567 15.69 31.50 -41.01
CA GLU A 567 16.12 31.67 -42.39
C GLU A 567 15.94 30.39 -43.21
N HIS A 568 16.17 29.21 -42.60
CA HIS A 568 15.98 27.90 -43.22
C HIS A 568 14.51 27.59 -43.58
N ARG A 569 13.54 28.29 -42.99
CA ARG A 569 12.07 28.11 -43.19
C ARG A 569 11.60 26.68 -43.04
N GLY A 570 12.23 25.90 -42.19
CA GLY A 570 11.94 24.49 -41.92
C GLY A 570 10.85 24.29 -40.87
N VAL A 571 10.94 23.17 -40.14
CA VAL A 571 9.98 22.79 -39.07
C VAL A 571 9.96 23.81 -37.96
N TYR A 572 11.10 24.37 -37.58
CA TYR A 572 11.21 25.39 -36.56
C TYR A 572 10.44 26.67 -36.95
N ALA A 573 10.61 27.17 -38.18
CA ALA A 573 9.93 28.37 -38.64
C ALA A 573 8.40 28.15 -38.67
N GLN A 574 7.94 26.95 -39.01
CA GLN A 574 6.51 26.60 -38.96
C GLN A 574 5.97 26.56 -37.52
N LEU A 575 6.71 25.94 -36.59
CA LEU A 575 6.34 25.91 -35.17
C LEU A 575 6.32 27.32 -34.56
N HIS A 576 7.31 28.13 -34.88
CA HIS A 576 7.40 29.53 -34.46
C HIS A 576 6.18 30.33 -34.91
N LYS A 577 5.81 30.22 -36.18
CA LYS A 577 4.62 30.88 -36.73
C LYS A 577 3.32 30.41 -36.09
N MET A 578 3.20 29.11 -35.79
CA MET A 578 1.99 28.54 -35.15
C MET A 578 1.85 28.90 -33.68
N GLN A 579 2.95 28.97 -32.96
CA GLN A 579 2.92 29.19 -31.49
C GLN A 579 2.97 30.66 -31.10
N PHE A 580 3.66 31.48 -31.86
CA PHE A 580 3.95 32.88 -31.51
C PHE A 580 3.35 33.91 -32.49
N GLY A 581 2.72 33.45 -33.57
CA GLY A 581 1.81 34.18 -34.45
C GLY A 581 2.24 35.62 -34.83
N GLN A 582 3.29 35.81 -35.59
CA GLN A 582 3.47 37.00 -36.44
C GLN A 582 3.95 36.59 -37.82
#